data_60bf19c95d99bbcc12ee45ed8e5ad077
#
_entry.id   60bf19c95d99bbcc12ee45ed8e5ad077
#
_cell.length_a   1.000
_cell.length_b   1.000
_cell.length_c   1.000
_cell.angle_alpha   90.00
_cell.angle_beta   90.00
_cell.angle_gamma   90.00
#
_symmetry.space_group_name_H-M   'P 1'
#
loop_
_entity.id
_entity.type
_entity.pdbx_description
1 polymer ?
#
loop_
_entity_poly.entity_id
_entity_poly.type
_entity_poly.pdbx_seq_one_letter_code
_entity_poly.pdbx_strand_id
1 'polypeptide(L)'
;MNKNFELNPNEVVAFLEKSPEEFTSEDILNFICEKGIRMIDFMYPAEDGRVKTLNFTVNNLAYAETILTEGERVDGSSLFPSFIEAGNSDLYVIPRYRTAFVDPFNEIPTICFLCSFFNKDGLPFDCAPHATLMRAEKAFEESTGLQFEAMGELEYYVICEEDSLFPATDQKGYHESEPFAKLNDFRRACMDHVAKTGGQIKYGHSEVGNFTLDGKVYEQNEIEFLPNPVETAADQLLLAKWVIRNLAYRNNLDVSFAPKITTGKAGSGMHIHMRLMKDGRNVTLGADGKLSEEARAAIAGLMTLAPSITAFGNKNPTSYFRLVPHQEAPTNVCWGDCNRSALVRVPLGWSSGTDMCSAANPLEQQTDHDTTGKQTFEMRSPD
;
A
#
# COMPACT_ATOMS: atom_id res chain seq x y z
N MET A 1 16.99 -14.84 20.35
CA MET A 1 16.44 -13.93 19.34
C MET A 1 15.45 -14.68 18.47
N ASN A 2 14.27 -14.12 18.29
CA ASN A 2 13.30 -14.68 17.36
C ASN A 2 13.70 -14.29 15.94
N LYS A 3 14.14 -15.27 15.13
CA LYS A 3 14.64 -15.02 13.76
C LYS A 3 13.64 -14.27 12.87
N ASN A 4 12.36 -14.32 13.17
CA ASN A 4 11.35 -13.60 12.40
C ASN A 4 11.46 -12.06 12.57
N PHE A 5 11.83 -11.59 13.76
CA PHE A 5 12.07 -10.16 13.99
C PHE A 5 13.46 -9.73 13.51
N GLU A 6 14.48 -10.57 13.68
CA GLU A 6 15.85 -10.29 13.22
C GLU A 6 15.94 -10.03 11.72
N LEU A 7 15.11 -10.71 10.91
CA LEU A 7 15.04 -10.56 9.46
C LEU A 7 14.09 -9.45 9.01
N ASN A 8 13.40 -8.75 9.94
CA ASN A 8 12.48 -7.70 9.57
C ASN A 8 13.24 -6.46 9.06
N PRO A 9 12.93 -5.94 7.86
CA PRO A 9 13.63 -4.76 7.31
C PRO A 9 13.40 -3.48 8.10
N ASN A 10 12.30 -3.37 8.87
CA ASN A 10 12.04 -2.23 9.74
C ASN A 10 12.90 -2.32 10.99
N GLU A 11 13.82 -1.36 11.16
CA GLU A 11 14.77 -1.34 12.27
C GLU A 11 14.11 -1.26 13.65
N VAL A 12 12.94 -0.61 13.75
CA VAL A 12 12.20 -0.50 15.02
C VAL A 12 11.67 -1.86 15.43
N VAL A 13 11.07 -2.59 14.49
CA VAL A 13 10.57 -3.97 14.71
C VAL A 13 11.71 -4.91 15.07
N ALA A 14 12.81 -4.84 14.32
CA ALA A 14 13.98 -5.69 14.55
C ALA A 14 14.62 -5.44 15.93
N PHE A 15 14.67 -4.18 16.37
CA PHE A 15 15.24 -3.80 17.67
C PHE A 15 14.35 -4.18 18.86
N LEU A 16 13.04 -3.92 18.74
CA LEU A 16 12.10 -4.17 19.83
C LEU A 16 11.71 -5.65 19.96
N GLU A 17 11.91 -6.45 18.92
CA GLU A 17 11.47 -7.85 18.82
C GLU A 17 9.97 -8.03 19.17
N LYS A 18 9.13 -7.04 18.80
CA LYS A 18 7.69 -6.97 19.05
C LYS A 18 6.91 -6.76 17.75
N SER A 19 5.65 -7.20 17.73
CA SER A 19 4.71 -6.78 16.69
C SER A 19 4.44 -5.26 16.77
N PRO A 20 4.32 -4.56 15.64
CA PRO A 20 4.02 -3.13 15.64
C PRO A 20 2.78 -2.73 16.46
N GLU A 21 1.77 -3.59 16.52
CA GLU A 21 0.55 -3.38 17.30
C GLU A 21 0.79 -3.35 18.82
N GLU A 22 1.94 -3.85 19.28
CA GLU A 22 2.33 -3.91 20.69
C GLU A 22 3.25 -2.76 21.11
N PHE A 23 3.58 -1.83 20.19
CA PHE A 23 4.49 -0.71 20.50
C PHE A 23 3.86 0.28 21.47
N THR A 24 4.63 0.66 22.48
CA THR A 24 4.27 1.65 23.48
C THR A 24 5.17 2.89 23.37
N SER A 25 4.81 3.99 24.02
CA SER A 25 5.67 5.18 24.11
C SER A 25 7.02 4.87 24.77
N GLU A 26 7.05 3.97 25.77
CA GLU A 26 8.27 3.54 26.44
C GLU A 26 9.20 2.78 25.47
N ASP A 27 8.66 1.90 24.64
CA ASP A 27 9.42 1.19 23.60
C ASP A 27 10.07 2.17 22.62
N ILE A 28 9.31 3.18 22.17
CA ILE A 28 9.80 4.20 21.25
C ILE A 28 10.87 5.08 21.90
N LEU A 29 10.67 5.50 23.15
CA LEU A 29 11.69 6.28 23.90
C LEU A 29 12.98 5.49 24.10
N ASN A 30 12.87 4.19 24.41
CA ASN A 30 14.02 3.30 24.49
C ASN A 30 14.75 3.21 23.13
N PHE A 31 14.02 3.03 22.03
CA PHE A 31 14.60 3.02 20.69
C PHE A 31 15.33 4.34 20.38
N ILE A 32 14.71 5.49 20.68
CA ILE A 32 15.31 6.83 20.48
C ILE A 32 16.65 6.94 21.21
N CYS A 33 16.72 6.49 22.46
CA CYS A 33 17.95 6.54 23.25
C CYS A 33 19.03 5.61 22.71
N GLU A 34 18.70 4.34 22.50
CA GLU A 34 19.68 3.31 22.13
C GLU A 34 20.21 3.49 20.70
N LYS A 35 19.39 4.02 19.78
CA LYS A 35 19.78 4.27 18.39
C LYS A 35 20.29 5.69 18.14
N GLY A 36 20.30 6.55 19.15
CA GLY A 36 20.76 7.91 19.01
C GLY A 36 19.93 8.74 18.02
N ILE A 37 18.62 8.55 18.04
CA ILE A 37 17.68 9.30 17.20
C ILE A 37 17.74 10.78 17.59
N ARG A 38 17.83 11.66 16.59
CA ARG A 38 17.98 13.10 16.77
C ARG A 38 16.76 13.91 16.34
N MET A 39 15.93 13.34 15.46
CA MET A 39 14.72 13.96 14.95
C MET A 39 13.53 13.01 15.09
N ILE A 40 12.35 13.59 15.28
CA ILE A 40 11.05 12.90 15.22
C ILE A 40 10.25 13.56 14.13
N ASP A 41 9.72 12.78 13.19
CA ASP A 41 8.88 13.28 12.11
C ASP A 41 7.45 12.74 12.23
N PHE A 42 6.51 13.65 12.34
CA PHE A 42 5.09 13.35 12.21
C PHE A 42 4.69 13.46 10.74
N MET A 43 4.14 12.40 10.21
CA MET A 43 3.74 12.28 8.81
C MET A 43 2.23 12.06 8.72
N TYR A 44 1.59 12.72 7.79
CA TYR A 44 0.14 12.58 7.60
C TYR A 44 -0.29 12.96 6.19
N PRO A 45 -1.33 12.31 5.63
CA PRO A 45 -1.88 12.71 4.34
C PRO A 45 -2.72 13.98 4.51
N ALA A 46 -2.52 14.96 3.61
CA ALA A 46 -3.41 16.10 3.45
C ALA A 46 -4.50 15.79 2.42
N GLU A 47 -5.41 16.73 2.18
CA GLU A 47 -6.51 16.60 1.23
C GLU A 47 -6.04 16.26 -0.20
N ASP A 48 -4.84 16.72 -0.58
CA ASP A 48 -4.22 16.43 -1.89
C ASP A 48 -3.63 15.01 -2.00
N GLY A 49 -3.76 14.19 -0.97
CA GLY A 49 -3.22 12.82 -0.90
C GLY A 49 -1.70 12.72 -0.77
N ARG A 50 -1.00 13.86 -0.62
CA ARG A 50 0.44 13.84 -0.37
C ARG A 50 0.72 13.71 1.12
N VAL A 51 1.80 13.02 1.43
CA VAL A 51 2.34 13.00 2.79
C VAL A 51 2.99 14.35 3.10
N LYS A 52 2.52 14.98 4.15
CA LYS A 52 3.13 16.17 4.78
C LYS A 52 3.91 15.74 6.00
N THR A 53 4.88 16.55 6.41
CA THR A 53 5.74 16.26 7.56
C THR A 53 5.83 17.45 8.49
N LEU A 54 5.90 17.16 9.79
CA LEU A 54 6.23 18.10 10.85
C LEU A 54 7.43 17.53 11.60
N ASN A 55 8.51 18.31 11.68
CA ASN A 55 9.80 17.83 12.15
C ASN A 55 10.11 18.40 13.55
N PHE A 56 10.52 17.54 14.46
CA PHE A 56 10.93 17.89 15.83
C PHE A 56 12.38 17.51 16.06
N THR A 57 13.12 18.38 16.74
CA THR A 57 14.45 18.03 17.28
C THR A 57 14.29 17.37 18.63
N VAL A 58 14.96 16.27 18.87
CA VAL A 58 15.02 15.62 20.19
C VAL A 58 15.94 16.44 21.10
N ASN A 59 15.37 17.43 21.80
CA ASN A 59 16.11 18.29 22.70
C ASN A 59 16.54 17.57 23.98
N ASN A 60 15.69 16.71 24.52
CA ASN A 60 15.90 15.81 25.64
C ASN A 60 14.79 14.77 25.69
N LEU A 61 14.94 13.76 26.55
CA LEU A 61 13.99 12.65 26.64
C LEU A 61 12.60 13.09 27.09
N ALA A 62 12.50 13.99 28.07
CA ALA A 62 11.19 14.48 28.54
C ALA A 62 10.42 15.23 27.47
N TYR A 63 11.10 16.00 26.61
CA TYR A 63 10.49 16.67 25.48
C TYR A 63 10.03 15.67 24.40
N ALA A 64 10.84 14.65 24.13
CA ALA A 64 10.44 13.57 23.21
C ALA A 64 9.21 12.82 23.74
N GLU A 65 9.15 12.52 25.02
CA GLU A 65 7.97 11.91 25.67
C GLU A 65 6.73 12.79 25.51
N THR A 66 6.85 14.10 25.78
CA THR A 66 5.74 15.05 25.58
C THR A 66 5.22 15.03 24.13
N ILE A 67 6.10 15.13 23.15
CA ILE A 67 5.70 15.09 21.73
C ILE A 67 4.98 13.78 21.38
N LEU A 68 5.51 12.65 21.84
CA LEU A 68 4.93 11.35 21.54
C LEU A 68 3.56 11.15 22.19
N THR A 69 3.36 11.64 23.41
CA THR A 69 2.12 11.39 24.18
C THR A 69 1.05 12.45 23.98
N GLU A 70 1.43 13.71 23.79
CA GLU A 70 0.49 14.82 23.64
C GLU A 70 0.27 15.22 22.18
N GLY A 71 1.19 14.85 21.29
CA GLY A 71 1.17 15.23 19.88
C GLY A 71 1.47 16.70 19.65
N GLU A 72 0.94 17.27 18.59
CA GLU A 72 1.12 18.68 18.25
C GLU A 72 -0.14 19.25 17.58
N ARG A 73 -0.28 20.58 17.65
CA ARG A 73 -1.33 21.32 16.98
C ARG A 73 -0.89 21.77 15.59
N VAL A 74 -1.77 21.62 14.61
CA VAL A 74 -1.54 22.01 13.22
C VAL A 74 -2.69 22.83 12.67
N ASP A 75 -2.43 23.63 11.64
CA ASP A 75 -3.47 24.36 10.91
C ASP A 75 -4.22 23.43 9.96
N GLY A 76 -5.39 23.00 10.36
CA GLY A 76 -6.27 22.14 9.55
C GLY A 76 -6.78 22.81 8.28
N SER A 77 -6.92 24.15 8.24
CA SER A 77 -7.39 24.85 7.04
C SER A 77 -6.38 24.81 5.90
N SER A 78 -5.08 24.70 6.23
CA SER A 78 -4.01 24.49 5.23
C SER A 78 -3.91 23.03 4.77
N LEU A 79 -4.38 22.09 5.57
CA LEU A 79 -4.33 20.64 5.27
C LEU A 79 -5.60 20.15 4.57
N PHE A 80 -6.75 20.70 4.96
CA PHE A 80 -8.08 20.31 4.51
C PHE A 80 -8.93 21.54 4.11
N PRO A 81 -8.49 22.35 3.15
CA PRO A 81 -9.13 23.62 2.79
C PRO A 81 -10.57 23.47 2.31
N SER A 82 -10.98 22.31 1.79
CA SER A 82 -12.37 22.05 1.39
C SER A 82 -13.30 21.72 2.55
N PHE A 83 -12.75 21.40 3.72
CA PHE A 83 -13.54 20.94 4.89
C PHE A 83 -13.41 21.85 6.10
N ILE A 84 -12.37 22.66 6.19
CA ILE A 84 -12.07 23.48 7.37
C ILE A 84 -11.95 24.95 7.00
N GLU A 85 -12.76 25.80 7.65
CA GLU A 85 -12.67 27.24 7.53
C GLU A 85 -11.56 27.82 8.43
N ALA A 86 -10.90 28.88 7.99
CA ALA A 86 -9.80 29.52 8.73
C ALA A 86 -10.17 30.02 10.15
N GLY A 87 -11.45 30.26 10.42
CA GLY A 87 -11.90 30.78 11.72
C GLY A 87 -11.92 29.76 12.87
N ASN A 88 -11.78 28.46 12.57
CA ASN A 88 -11.75 27.39 13.58
C ASN A 88 -10.93 26.20 13.02
N SER A 89 -9.65 26.45 12.78
CA SER A 89 -8.83 25.59 11.92
C SER A 89 -7.91 24.62 12.66
N ASP A 90 -7.75 24.78 13.98
CA ASP A 90 -6.80 23.97 14.73
C ASP A 90 -7.22 22.49 14.81
N LEU A 91 -6.30 21.61 14.45
CA LEU A 91 -6.36 20.17 14.66
C LEU A 91 -5.18 19.70 15.50
N TYR A 92 -5.34 18.59 16.22
CA TYR A 92 -4.25 17.88 16.84
C TYR A 92 -3.81 16.73 15.94
N VAL A 93 -2.49 16.46 15.87
CA VAL A 93 -1.90 15.29 15.23
C VAL A 93 -1.20 14.45 16.29
N ILE A 94 -1.61 13.18 16.39
CA ILE A 94 -1.11 12.23 17.37
C ILE A 94 -0.42 11.08 16.64
N PRO A 95 0.85 10.73 16.95
CA PRO A 95 1.56 9.67 16.29
C PRO A 95 0.99 8.29 16.63
N ARG A 96 0.90 7.44 15.63
CA ARG A 96 0.52 6.03 15.77
C ARG A 96 1.79 5.19 15.90
N TYR A 97 2.12 4.73 17.08
CA TYR A 97 3.40 4.05 17.35
C TYR A 97 3.61 2.81 16.47
N ARG A 98 2.55 2.08 16.15
CA ARG A 98 2.61 0.93 15.27
C ARG A 98 3.15 1.23 13.86
N THR A 99 3.18 2.50 13.46
CA THR A 99 3.69 2.93 12.15
C THR A 99 5.12 3.43 12.20
N ALA A 100 5.82 3.24 13.32
CA ALA A 100 7.18 3.73 13.53
C ALA A 100 8.18 3.12 12.54
N PHE A 101 9.00 3.95 11.92
CA PHE A 101 10.14 3.53 11.10
C PHE A 101 11.26 4.58 11.13
N VAL A 102 12.48 4.17 10.80
CA VAL A 102 13.61 5.11 10.60
C VAL A 102 13.55 5.65 9.17
N ASP A 103 13.67 6.97 9.01
CA ASP A 103 13.69 7.60 7.67
C ASP A 103 14.86 7.05 6.83
N PRO A 104 14.58 6.32 5.73
CA PRO A 104 15.64 5.71 4.93
C PRO A 104 16.37 6.72 4.03
N PHE A 105 15.97 7.99 4.01
CA PHE A 105 16.50 9.02 3.12
C PHE A 105 17.34 10.08 3.83
N ASN A 106 17.25 10.16 5.15
CA ASN A 106 17.88 11.22 5.92
C ASN A 106 19.21 10.76 6.55
N GLU A 107 20.26 11.56 6.42
CA GLU A 107 21.54 11.30 7.12
C GLU A 107 21.44 11.57 8.63
N ILE A 108 20.51 12.43 9.05
CA ILE A 108 20.22 12.66 10.46
C ILE A 108 19.32 11.51 10.94
N PRO A 109 19.72 10.74 11.97
CA PRO A 109 18.88 9.67 12.51
C PRO A 109 17.50 10.21 12.92
N THR A 110 16.47 9.84 12.17
CA THR A 110 15.10 10.35 12.29
C THR A 110 14.13 9.18 12.42
N ILE A 111 13.28 9.21 13.45
CA ILE A 111 12.15 8.28 13.55
C ILE A 111 10.88 8.95 13.05
N CYS A 112 10.13 8.26 12.21
CA CYS A 112 8.92 8.73 11.56
C CYS A 112 7.69 7.98 12.05
N PHE A 113 6.55 8.67 12.11
CA PHE A 113 5.25 8.09 12.44
C PHE A 113 4.17 8.63 11.52
N LEU A 114 3.27 7.78 11.06
CA LEU A 114 2.00 8.26 10.56
C LEU A 114 1.12 8.70 11.74
N CYS A 115 0.40 9.82 11.56
CA CYS A 115 -0.41 10.41 12.61
C CYS A 115 -1.91 10.35 12.30
N SER A 116 -2.71 10.32 13.37
CA SER A 116 -4.14 10.53 13.32
C SER A 116 -4.48 11.98 13.66
N PHE A 117 -5.57 12.49 13.06
CA PHE A 117 -6.09 13.84 13.33
C PHE A 117 -7.22 13.81 14.35
N PHE A 118 -7.18 14.76 15.27
CA PHE A 118 -8.22 14.98 16.26
C PHE A 118 -8.67 16.45 16.24
N ASN A 119 -9.94 16.67 16.52
CA ASN A 119 -10.51 18.01 16.66
C ASN A 119 -10.23 18.60 18.05
N LYS A 120 -10.66 19.85 18.29
CA LYS A 120 -10.51 20.56 19.55
C LYS A 120 -11.14 19.87 20.78
N ASP A 121 -12.07 18.96 20.56
CA ASP A 121 -12.78 18.24 21.63
C ASP A 121 -12.13 16.85 21.89
N GLY A 122 -10.99 16.55 21.24
CA GLY A 122 -10.29 15.29 21.37
C GLY A 122 -10.95 14.12 20.64
N LEU A 123 -11.87 14.39 19.72
CA LEU A 123 -12.51 13.38 18.90
C LEU A 123 -11.80 13.26 17.55
N PRO A 124 -11.75 12.05 16.95
CA PRO A 124 -11.19 11.87 15.61
C PRO A 124 -11.80 12.89 14.63
N PHE A 125 -10.96 13.49 13.78
CA PHE A 125 -11.43 14.41 12.75
C PHE A 125 -12.11 13.61 11.62
N ASP A 126 -13.43 13.73 11.54
CA ASP A 126 -14.30 12.88 10.71
C ASP A 126 -13.97 12.91 9.21
N CYS A 127 -13.45 14.02 8.69
CA CYS A 127 -13.09 14.16 7.28
C CYS A 127 -11.70 13.59 6.94
N ALA A 128 -10.90 13.24 7.94
CA ALA A 128 -9.61 12.60 7.69
C ALA A 128 -9.82 11.20 7.06
N PRO A 129 -9.09 10.85 5.99
CA PRO A 129 -9.23 9.55 5.33
C PRO A 129 -9.07 8.38 6.29
N HIS A 130 -8.09 8.45 7.19
CA HIS A 130 -7.86 7.44 8.22
C HIS A 130 -9.09 7.26 9.14
N ALA A 131 -9.67 8.33 9.65
CA ALA A 131 -10.85 8.24 10.52
C ALA A 131 -12.06 7.64 9.80
N THR A 132 -12.22 7.94 8.50
CA THR A 132 -13.28 7.35 7.66
C THR A 132 -13.06 5.84 7.49
N LEU A 133 -11.82 5.42 7.24
CA LEU A 133 -11.47 4.00 7.10
C LEU A 133 -11.75 3.21 8.38
N MET A 134 -11.33 3.75 9.54
CA MET A 134 -11.56 3.11 10.84
C MET A 134 -13.03 2.96 11.19
N ARG A 135 -13.86 3.97 10.85
CA ARG A 135 -15.32 3.85 11.01
C ARG A 135 -15.92 2.78 10.12
N ALA A 136 -15.43 2.66 8.88
CA ALA A 136 -15.90 1.63 7.94
C ALA A 136 -15.50 0.22 8.40
N GLU A 137 -14.26 0.03 8.84
CA GLU A 137 -13.77 -1.24 9.39
C GLU A 137 -14.59 -1.69 10.60
N LYS A 138 -14.77 -0.79 11.57
CA LYS A 138 -15.59 -1.05 12.75
C LYS A 138 -17.03 -1.43 12.39
N ALA A 139 -17.66 -0.67 11.49
CA ALA A 139 -19.03 -0.96 11.05
C ALA A 139 -19.13 -2.32 10.33
N PHE A 140 -18.11 -2.71 9.57
CA PHE A 140 -18.04 -4.00 8.92
C PHE A 140 -17.94 -5.14 9.95
N GLU A 141 -17.03 -5.03 10.92
CA GLU A 141 -16.87 -6.04 11.96
C GLU A 141 -18.13 -6.17 12.84
N GLU A 142 -18.74 -5.05 13.26
CA GLU A 142 -19.97 -5.05 14.04
C GLU A 142 -21.16 -5.68 13.30
N SER A 143 -21.23 -5.51 11.98
CA SER A 143 -22.37 -6.01 11.18
C SER A 143 -22.20 -7.45 10.71
N THR A 144 -20.96 -7.94 10.55
CA THR A 144 -20.67 -9.24 9.95
C THR A 144 -20.02 -10.24 10.92
N GLY A 145 -19.36 -9.76 11.97
CA GLY A 145 -18.48 -10.56 12.82
C GLY A 145 -17.20 -11.03 12.12
N LEU A 146 -16.83 -10.38 10.99
CA LEU A 146 -15.65 -10.68 10.19
C LEU A 146 -14.67 -9.51 10.23
N GLN A 147 -13.39 -9.81 10.09
CA GLN A 147 -12.36 -8.84 9.83
C GLN A 147 -12.10 -8.75 8.32
N PHE A 148 -11.78 -7.56 7.87
CA PHE A 148 -11.52 -7.28 6.46
C PHE A 148 -10.02 -7.03 6.26
N GLU A 149 -9.39 -7.82 5.41
CA GLU A 149 -8.03 -7.60 5.01
C GLU A 149 -7.95 -7.25 3.52
N ALA A 150 -7.00 -6.40 3.19
CA ALA A 150 -6.76 -5.96 1.83
C ALA A 150 -5.28 -5.91 1.49
N MET A 151 -4.99 -5.92 0.21
CA MET A 151 -3.68 -5.59 -0.35
C MET A 151 -3.87 -4.84 -1.68
N GLY A 152 -2.93 -3.96 -1.99
CA GLY A 152 -2.92 -3.25 -3.27
C GLY A 152 -1.85 -3.82 -4.22
N GLU A 153 -2.14 -3.71 -5.52
CA GLU A 153 -1.18 -3.82 -6.61
C GLU A 153 -0.87 -2.39 -7.07
N LEU A 154 0.28 -1.86 -6.67
CA LEU A 154 0.64 -0.47 -6.96
C LEU A 154 1.42 -0.39 -8.27
N GLU A 155 0.74 0.01 -9.33
CA GLU A 155 1.34 0.25 -10.64
C GLU A 155 1.77 1.72 -10.79
N TYR A 156 2.92 1.93 -11.43
CA TYR A 156 3.45 3.25 -11.71
C TYR A 156 4.41 3.24 -12.89
N TYR A 157 4.47 4.37 -13.61
CA TYR A 157 5.47 4.59 -14.64
C TYR A 157 6.69 5.33 -14.09
N VAL A 158 7.86 4.86 -14.47
CA VAL A 158 9.11 5.60 -14.33
C VAL A 158 9.55 6.09 -15.69
N ILE A 159 9.97 7.35 -15.76
CA ILE A 159 10.27 8.06 -16.99
C ILE A 159 11.73 8.48 -16.95
N CYS A 160 12.50 8.07 -17.95
CA CYS A 160 13.92 8.37 -18.05
C CYS A 160 14.32 8.70 -19.50
N GLU A 161 15.55 9.12 -19.69
CA GLU A 161 16.11 9.34 -21.03
C GLU A 161 16.25 8.01 -21.79
N GLU A 162 16.12 8.09 -23.11
CA GLU A 162 16.20 6.91 -23.98
C GLU A 162 17.59 6.29 -23.96
N ASP A 163 17.68 4.98 -23.77
CA ASP A 163 18.87 4.17 -23.97
C ASP A 163 18.68 3.26 -25.18
N SER A 164 19.53 3.43 -26.17
CA SER A 164 19.47 2.67 -27.42
C SER A 164 20.00 1.21 -27.32
N LEU A 165 20.70 0.87 -26.22
CA LEU A 165 21.20 -0.47 -26.01
C LEU A 165 20.08 -1.41 -25.54
N PHE A 166 19.95 -2.55 -26.19
CA PHE A 166 18.91 -3.53 -25.86
C PHE A 166 17.52 -2.90 -25.75
N PRO A 167 16.99 -2.33 -26.85
CA PRO A 167 15.72 -1.61 -26.80
C PRO A 167 14.59 -2.56 -26.39
N ALA A 168 13.73 -2.08 -25.50
CA ALA A 168 12.54 -2.81 -25.11
C ALA A 168 11.52 -2.86 -26.25
N THR A 169 10.73 -3.93 -26.28
CA THR A 169 9.62 -4.05 -27.23
C THR A 169 8.40 -3.31 -26.69
N ASP A 170 7.80 -2.45 -27.51
CA ASP A 170 6.61 -1.67 -27.16
C ASP A 170 5.48 -2.57 -26.61
N GLN A 171 4.96 -2.25 -25.43
CA GLN A 171 3.90 -2.96 -24.73
C GLN A 171 4.18 -4.47 -24.50
N LYS A 172 5.45 -4.80 -24.24
CA LYS A 172 5.90 -6.18 -23.95
C LYS A 172 6.77 -6.27 -22.69
N GLY A 173 6.58 -5.30 -21.76
CA GLY A 173 7.40 -5.21 -20.55
C GLY A 173 7.08 -6.23 -19.46
N TYR A 174 5.96 -6.98 -19.57
CA TYR A 174 5.51 -7.85 -18.48
C TYR A 174 6.56 -8.89 -18.07
N HIS A 175 7.02 -8.83 -16.82
CA HIS A 175 8.10 -9.63 -16.23
C HIS A 175 9.44 -9.53 -16.97
N GLU A 176 9.62 -8.50 -17.81
CA GLU A 176 10.89 -8.32 -18.51
C GLU A 176 12.02 -8.04 -17.50
N SER A 177 13.19 -8.55 -17.81
CA SER A 177 14.39 -8.42 -17.00
C SER A 177 15.45 -7.59 -17.71
N GLU A 178 16.52 -7.26 -16.99
CA GLU A 178 17.72 -6.66 -17.60
C GLU A 178 18.32 -7.58 -18.67
N PRO A 179 18.86 -7.02 -19.74
CA PRO A 179 19.05 -5.58 -20.02
C PRO A 179 17.89 -4.90 -20.75
N PHE A 180 16.78 -5.58 -21.00
CA PHE A 180 15.63 -5.02 -21.72
C PHE A 180 14.74 -4.15 -20.84
N ALA A 181 14.52 -4.52 -19.57
CA ALA A 181 14.00 -3.63 -18.55
C ALA A 181 15.15 -2.84 -17.93
N LYS A 182 15.08 -1.51 -17.95
CA LYS A 182 16.19 -0.62 -17.54
C LYS A 182 16.15 -0.23 -16.07
N LEU A 183 14.99 -0.37 -15.41
CA LEU A 183 14.73 0.21 -14.11
C LEU A 183 14.53 -0.85 -13.00
N ASN A 184 15.07 -2.06 -13.22
CA ASN A 184 15.01 -3.13 -12.21
C ASN A 184 15.67 -2.73 -10.89
N ASP A 185 16.84 -2.09 -10.94
CA ASP A 185 17.55 -1.66 -9.73
C ASP A 185 16.77 -0.56 -9.00
N PHE A 186 16.14 0.36 -9.73
CA PHE A 186 15.26 1.35 -9.14
C PHE A 186 14.07 0.70 -8.43
N ARG A 187 13.38 -0.26 -9.08
CA ARG A 187 12.27 -1.00 -8.46
C ARG A 187 12.71 -1.76 -7.21
N ARG A 188 13.85 -2.44 -7.25
CA ARG A 188 14.41 -3.15 -6.09
C ARG A 188 14.73 -2.20 -4.94
N ALA A 189 15.30 -1.04 -5.24
CA ALA A 189 15.53 0.01 -4.24
C ALA A 189 14.20 0.52 -3.64
N CYS A 190 13.16 0.71 -4.46
CA CYS A 190 11.82 1.05 -3.97
C CYS A 190 11.28 -0.01 -3.01
N MET A 191 11.37 -1.29 -3.38
CA MET A 191 10.91 -2.40 -2.54
C MET A 191 11.67 -2.46 -1.21
N ASP A 192 12.99 -2.34 -1.22
CA ASP A 192 13.82 -2.34 -0.01
C ASP A 192 13.45 -1.19 0.94
N HIS A 193 13.30 0.04 0.41
CA HIS A 193 12.96 1.19 1.22
C HIS A 193 11.50 1.14 1.72
N VAL A 194 10.56 0.65 0.92
CA VAL A 194 9.18 0.40 1.36
C VAL A 194 9.15 -0.64 2.49
N ALA A 195 9.92 -1.70 2.37
CA ALA A 195 10.02 -2.70 3.44
C ALA A 195 10.61 -2.12 4.73
N LYS A 196 11.60 -1.22 4.64
CA LYS A 196 12.14 -0.49 5.80
C LYS A 196 11.12 0.43 6.48
N THR A 197 10.14 0.94 5.75
CA THR A 197 9.04 1.72 6.34
C THR A 197 7.91 0.85 6.91
N GLY A 198 8.08 -0.46 6.95
CA GLY A 198 7.10 -1.41 7.48
C GLY A 198 6.17 -2.01 6.43
N GLY A 199 6.34 -1.69 5.15
CA GLY A 199 5.55 -2.26 4.06
C GLY A 199 5.83 -3.74 3.87
N GLN A 200 4.79 -4.55 3.87
CA GLN A 200 4.88 -6.00 3.68
C GLN A 200 4.71 -6.33 2.20
N ILE A 201 5.83 -6.40 1.49
CA ILE A 201 5.85 -6.63 0.05
C ILE A 201 5.77 -8.13 -0.25
N LYS A 202 4.94 -8.48 -1.22
CA LYS A 202 4.84 -9.82 -1.77
C LYS A 202 5.86 -10.04 -2.88
N TYR A 203 5.86 -9.18 -3.90
CA TYR A 203 6.83 -9.12 -4.98
C TYR A 203 6.73 -7.80 -5.76
N GLY A 204 7.63 -7.60 -6.73
CA GLY A 204 7.55 -6.52 -7.70
C GLY A 204 8.13 -6.96 -9.04
N HIS A 205 7.59 -6.44 -10.13
CA HIS A 205 7.99 -6.76 -11.51
C HIS A 205 7.80 -5.57 -12.46
N SER A 206 8.36 -5.69 -13.65
CA SER A 206 8.01 -4.81 -14.77
C SER A 206 6.64 -5.18 -15.29
N GLU A 207 5.81 -4.17 -15.55
CA GLU A 207 4.47 -4.34 -16.11
C GLU A 207 4.47 -4.18 -17.65
N VAL A 208 3.31 -4.45 -18.28
CA VAL A 208 3.13 -4.43 -19.74
C VAL A 208 3.61 -3.14 -20.39
N GLY A 209 3.38 -2.00 -19.71
CA GLY A 209 3.63 -0.68 -20.25
C GLY A 209 5.12 -0.37 -20.42
N ASN A 210 5.57 -0.41 -21.67
CA ASN A 210 6.90 0.02 -22.06
C ASN A 210 6.82 0.67 -23.44
N PHE A 211 7.22 1.93 -23.55
CA PHE A 211 7.18 2.68 -24.82
C PHE A 211 8.08 3.91 -24.76
N THR A 212 8.44 4.41 -25.95
CA THR A 212 9.17 5.68 -26.11
C THR A 212 8.19 6.74 -26.62
N LEU A 213 8.24 7.92 -26.01
CA LEU A 213 7.47 9.10 -26.40
C LEU A 213 8.34 10.35 -26.19
N ASP A 214 8.45 11.18 -27.22
CA ASP A 214 9.19 12.45 -27.18
C ASP A 214 10.66 12.32 -26.67
N GLY A 215 11.33 11.23 -27.05
CA GLY A 215 12.73 10.96 -26.69
C GLY A 215 12.93 10.44 -25.26
N LYS A 216 11.84 10.10 -24.56
CA LYS A 216 11.88 9.50 -23.22
C LYS A 216 11.30 8.09 -23.25
N VAL A 217 11.86 7.24 -22.42
CA VAL A 217 11.33 5.91 -22.14
C VAL A 217 10.39 5.97 -20.96
N TYR A 218 9.25 5.33 -21.12
CA TYR A 218 8.23 5.10 -20.10
C TYR A 218 8.22 3.62 -19.78
N GLU A 219 8.65 3.24 -18.59
CA GLU A 219 8.70 1.85 -18.12
C GLU A 219 7.77 1.68 -16.93
N GLN A 220 6.75 0.83 -17.10
CA GLN A 220 5.78 0.54 -16.05
C GLN A 220 6.32 -0.52 -15.09
N ASN A 221 6.14 -0.30 -13.82
CA ASN A 221 6.52 -1.18 -12.74
C ASN A 221 5.32 -1.40 -11.81
N GLU A 222 5.31 -2.54 -11.14
CA GLU A 222 4.31 -2.90 -10.15
C GLU A 222 4.97 -3.44 -8.89
N ILE A 223 4.42 -3.05 -7.74
CA ILE A 223 4.74 -3.61 -6.43
C ILE A 223 3.45 -4.12 -5.81
N GLU A 224 3.38 -5.42 -5.53
CA GLU A 224 2.26 -6.09 -4.90
C GLU A 224 2.56 -6.36 -3.42
N PHE A 225 1.59 -6.11 -2.57
CA PHE A 225 1.71 -6.25 -1.12
C PHE A 225 1.12 -7.56 -0.61
N LEU A 226 1.45 -7.93 0.62
CA LEU A 226 0.76 -9.00 1.32
C LEU A 226 -0.55 -8.48 1.94
N PRO A 227 -1.60 -9.31 2.04
CA PRO A 227 -2.84 -8.92 2.71
C PRO A 227 -2.61 -8.57 4.18
N ASN A 228 -3.20 -7.45 4.59
CA ASN A 228 -3.13 -6.90 5.94
C ASN A 228 -4.50 -6.33 6.35
N PRO A 229 -4.76 -6.10 7.66
CA PRO A 229 -5.87 -5.27 8.10
C PRO A 229 -5.91 -3.97 7.28
N VAL A 230 -7.10 -3.49 6.94
CA VAL A 230 -7.27 -2.41 5.95
C VAL A 230 -6.52 -1.13 6.33
N GLU A 231 -6.39 -0.83 7.62
CA GLU A 231 -5.62 0.31 8.10
C GLU A 231 -4.15 0.19 7.71
N THR A 232 -3.51 -0.96 8.00
CA THR A 232 -2.11 -1.24 7.63
C THR A 232 -1.95 -1.29 6.11
N ALA A 233 -2.90 -1.87 5.38
CA ALA A 233 -2.87 -1.91 3.92
C ALA A 233 -2.89 -0.50 3.30
N ALA A 234 -3.69 0.42 3.85
CA ALA A 234 -3.74 1.82 3.39
C ALA A 234 -2.45 2.58 3.74
N ASP A 235 -1.94 2.42 4.97
CA ASP A 235 -0.71 3.08 5.43
C ASP A 235 0.49 2.69 4.57
N GLN A 236 0.67 1.41 4.26
CA GLN A 236 1.81 0.96 3.45
C GLN A 236 1.73 1.46 2.00
N LEU A 237 0.55 1.58 1.40
CA LEU A 237 0.39 2.17 0.06
C LEU A 237 0.72 3.67 0.05
N LEU A 238 0.28 4.40 1.08
CA LEU A 238 0.61 5.81 1.25
C LEU A 238 2.12 6.02 1.34
N LEU A 239 2.80 5.25 2.20
CA LEU A 239 4.26 5.31 2.36
C LEU A 239 4.99 4.82 1.12
N ALA A 240 4.50 3.81 0.41
CA ALA A 240 5.10 3.35 -0.84
C ALA A 240 5.12 4.45 -1.90
N LYS A 241 4.02 5.17 -2.10
CA LYS A 241 3.98 6.33 -3.02
C LYS A 241 4.96 7.43 -2.60
N TRP A 242 5.11 7.67 -1.28
CA TRP A 242 6.10 8.62 -0.75
C TRP A 242 7.53 8.16 -1.01
N VAL A 243 7.85 6.90 -0.74
CA VAL A 243 9.18 6.30 -0.97
C VAL A 243 9.55 6.37 -2.44
N ILE A 244 8.67 5.92 -3.34
CA ILE A 244 8.93 5.87 -4.78
C ILE A 244 9.22 7.28 -5.32
N ARG A 245 8.45 8.30 -4.90
CA ARG A 245 8.70 9.70 -5.30
C ARG A 245 10.03 10.24 -4.79
N ASN A 246 10.40 9.92 -3.54
CA ASN A 246 11.69 10.33 -2.98
C ASN A 246 12.87 9.69 -3.71
N LEU A 247 12.79 8.38 -3.98
CA LEU A 247 13.82 7.68 -4.74
C LEU A 247 13.93 8.21 -6.18
N ALA A 248 12.80 8.45 -6.85
CA ALA A 248 12.80 9.03 -8.20
C ALA A 248 13.50 10.40 -8.22
N TYR A 249 13.13 11.30 -7.31
CA TYR A 249 13.76 12.61 -7.19
C TYR A 249 15.28 12.51 -6.96
N ARG A 250 15.73 11.63 -6.07
CA ARG A 250 17.16 11.43 -5.75
C ARG A 250 17.97 10.82 -6.89
N ASN A 251 17.31 10.10 -7.79
CA ASN A 251 17.93 9.48 -8.97
C ASN A 251 17.73 10.29 -10.27
N ASN A 252 17.19 11.52 -10.18
CA ASN A 252 16.86 12.35 -11.34
C ASN A 252 15.93 11.63 -12.34
N LEU A 253 15.02 10.82 -11.82
CA LEU A 253 13.96 10.14 -12.56
C LEU A 253 12.65 10.89 -12.33
N ASP A 254 11.73 10.78 -13.28
CA ASP A 254 10.35 11.20 -13.09
C ASP A 254 9.48 9.96 -12.85
N VAL A 255 8.42 10.10 -12.06
CA VAL A 255 7.50 9.02 -11.72
C VAL A 255 6.05 9.48 -11.80
N SER A 256 5.20 8.63 -12.37
CA SER A 256 3.78 8.92 -12.51
C SER A 256 2.91 7.76 -12.01
N PHE A 257 1.96 8.09 -11.15
CA PHE A 257 0.86 7.23 -10.73
C PHE A 257 -0.44 7.58 -11.47
N ALA A 258 -0.35 8.33 -12.57
CA ALA A 258 -1.52 8.68 -13.34
C ALA A 258 -2.15 7.43 -13.97
N PRO A 259 -3.47 7.28 -13.94
CA PRO A 259 -4.17 6.11 -14.49
C PRO A 259 -3.86 5.86 -15.97
N LYS A 260 -3.54 6.92 -16.71
CA LYS A 260 -3.23 6.85 -18.13
C LYS A 260 -2.24 7.95 -18.51
N ILE A 261 -1.09 7.56 -19.03
CA ILE A 261 -0.08 8.50 -19.55
C ILE A 261 -0.50 8.95 -20.95
N THR A 262 -0.80 8.00 -21.83
CA THR A 262 -1.25 8.28 -23.20
C THR A 262 -2.22 7.21 -23.70
N THR A 263 -3.11 7.58 -24.61
CA THR A 263 -4.05 6.65 -25.22
C THR A 263 -3.34 5.59 -26.06
N GLY A 264 -3.89 4.39 -26.13
CA GLY A 264 -3.31 3.27 -26.88
C GLY A 264 -2.17 2.53 -26.17
N LYS A 265 -1.72 2.99 -25.00
CA LYS A 265 -0.72 2.30 -24.16
C LYS A 265 -1.34 1.81 -22.86
N ALA A 266 -0.69 0.89 -22.16
CA ALA A 266 -1.17 0.38 -20.87
C ALA A 266 -1.37 1.54 -19.87
N GLY A 267 -2.43 1.45 -19.08
CA GLY A 267 -2.69 2.34 -17.96
C GLY A 267 -2.21 1.72 -16.66
N SER A 268 -2.09 2.54 -15.61
CA SER A 268 -1.76 2.09 -14.27
C SER A 268 -3.01 1.94 -13.42
N GLY A 269 -3.21 0.75 -12.87
CA GLY A 269 -4.24 0.44 -11.90
C GLY A 269 -3.70 0.50 -10.47
N MET A 270 -4.64 0.47 -9.55
CA MET A 270 -4.38 0.08 -8.17
C MET A 270 -5.44 -0.96 -7.81
N HIS A 271 -5.23 -2.19 -8.27
CA HIS A 271 -6.16 -3.26 -7.97
C HIS A 271 -6.13 -3.57 -6.48
N ILE A 272 -7.30 -3.80 -5.90
CA ILE A 272 -7.42 -4.09 -4.47
C ILE A 272 -7.90 -5.52 -4.31
N HIS A 273 -7.01 -6.38 -3.83
CA HIS A 273 -7.36 -7.72 -3.39
C HIS A 273 -7.90 -7.67 -1.96
N MET A 274 -8.90 -8.48 -1.71
CA MET A 274 -9.62 -8.53 -0.45
C MET A 274 -9.78 -9.97 0.01
N ARG A 275 -9.73 -10.18 1.31
CA ARG A 275 -10.10 -11.45 1.94
C ARG A 275 -10.85 -11.22 3.24
N LEU A 276 -11.66 -12.18 3.62
CA LEU A 276 -12.47 -12.14 4.83
C LEU A 276 -11.85 -13.05 5.88
N MET A 277 -11.64 -12.51 7.07
CA MET A 277 -11.00 -13.23 8.17
C MET A 277 -11.98 -13.47 9.30
N LYS A 278 -11.92 -14.65 9.89
CA LYS A 278 -12.65 -15.01 11.11
C LYS A 278 -11.76 -15.84 12.01
N ASP A 279 -11.60 -15.43 13.25
CA ASP A 279 -10.77 -16.12 14.25
C ASP A 279 -9.36 -16.44 13.71
N GLY A 280 -8.74 -15.47 12.99
CA GLY A 280 -7.40 -15.59 12.41
C GLY A 280 -7.32 -16.49 11.16
N ARG A 281 -8.45 -16.94 10.60
CA ARG A 281 -8.50 -17.78 9.40
C ARG A 281 -9.16 -17.08 8.25
N ASN A 282 -8.62 -17.26 7.05
CA ASN A 282 -9.26 -16.80 5.82
C ASN A 282 -10.51 -17.64 5.53
N VAL A 283 -11.66 -17.00 5.53
CA VAL A 283 -12.97 -17.63 5.26
C VAL A 283 -13.54 -17.25 3.89
N THR A 284 -12.70 -16.74 2.99
CA THR A 284 -13.09 -16.44 1.59
C THR A 284 -13.51 -17.69 0.84
N LEU A 285 -12.94 -18.85 1.17
CA LEU A 285 -13.39 -20.15 0.67
C LEU A 285 -14.14 -20.92 1.76
N GLY A 286 -15.19 -21.62 1.34
CA GLY A 286 -15.86 -22.62 2.17
C GLY A 286 -15.10 -23.95 2.21
N ALA A 287 -15.57 -24.88 3.05
CA ALA A 287 -14.97 -26.21 3.22
C ALA A 287 -14.98 -27.07 1.93
N ASP A 288 -15.80 -26.72 0.96
CA ASP A 288 -15.88 -27.35 -0.37
C ASP A 288 -14.87 -26.78 -1.38
N GLY A 289 -14.01 -25.83 -0.97
CA GLY A 289 -13.02 -25.16 -1.80
C GLY A 289 -13.60 -24.12 -2.77
N LYS A 290 -14.90 -23.80 -2.64
CA LYS A 290 -15.56 -22.74 -3.41
C LYS A 290 -15.68 -21.46 -2.59
N LEU A 291 -16.00 -20.36 -3.27
CA LEU A 291 -16.32 -19.11 -2.57
C LEU A 291 -17.39 -19.32 -1.51
N SER A 292 -17.12 -18.84 -0.30
CA SER A 292 -18.07 -18.86 0.81
C SER A 292 -19.28 -17.98 0.53
N GLU A 293 -20.35 -18.13 1.29
CA GLU A 293 -21.53 -17.24 1.20
C GLU A 293 -21.16 -15.81 1.56
N GLU A 294 -20.27 -15.63 2.54
CA GLU A 294 -19.75 -14.31 2.96
C GLU A 294 -18.98 -13.62 1.81
N ALA A 295 -18.10 -14.37 1.13
CA ALA A 295 -17.36 -13.82 -0.01
C ALA A 295 -18.30 -13.47 -1.17
N ARG A 296 -19.30 -14.28 -1.45
CA ARG A 296 -20.34 -13.99 -2.47
C ARG A 296 -21.16 -12.76 -2.09
N ALA A 297 -21.53 -12.60 -0.83
CA ALA A 297 -22.25 -11.44 -0.33
C ALA A 297 -21.41 -10.16 -0.47
N ALA A 298 -20.09 -10.23 -0.15
CA ALA A 298 -19.17 -9.12 -0.35
C ALA A 298 -19.05 -8.72 -1.82
N ILE A 299 -18.89 -9.69 -2.74
CA ILE A 299 -18.85 -9.46 -4.19
C ILE A 299 -20.17 -8.84 -4.68
N ALA A 300 -21.32 -9.34 -4.21
CA ALA A 300 -22.62 -8.78 -4.56
C ALA A 300 -22.76 -7.33 -4.10
N GLY A 301 -22.25 -6.98 -2.92
CA GLY A 301 -22.16 -5.61 -2.42
C GLY A 301 -21.33 -4.72 -3.32
N LEU A 302 -20.14 -5.16 -3.72
CA LEU A 302 -19.25 -4.44 -4.64
C LEU A 302 -19.94 -4.21 -6.00
N MET A 303 -20.64 -5.22 -6.53
CA MET A 303 -21.39 -5.10 -7.78
C MET A 303 -22.53 -4.06 -7.67
N THR A 304 -23.28 -4.11 -6.58
CA THR A 304 -24.39 -3.20 -6.32
C THR A 304 -23.92 -1.76 -6.17
N LEU A 305 -22.79 -1.54 -5.53
CA LEU A 305 -22.22 -0.23 -5.23
C LEU A 305 -21.18 0.23 -6.28
N ALA A 306 -20.99 -0.52 -7.36
CA ALA A 306 -19.98 -0.21 -8.37
C ALA A 306 -20.01 1.25 -8.88
N PRO A 307 -21.18 1.86 -9.19
CA PRO A 307 -21.21 3.27 -9.60
C PRO A 307 -20.70 4.23 -8.53
N SER A 308 -20.98 3.96 -7.24
CA SER A 308 -20.52 4.78 -6.13
C SER A 308 -19.02 4.58 -5.89
N ILE A 309 -18.53 3.35 -5.96
CA ILE A 309 -17.12 3.02 -5.78
C ILE A 309 -16.27 3.67 -6.88
N THR A 310 -16.76 3.72 -8.12
CA THR A 310 -16.08 4.38 -9.24
C THR A 310 -15.87 5.88 -8.97
N ALA A 311 -16.78 6.55 -8.26
CA ALA A 311 -16.61 7.96 -7.90
C ALA A 311 -15.40 8.22 -6.98
N PHE A 312 -14.97 7.21 -6.23
CA PHE A 312 -13.80 7.29 -5.33
C PHE A 312 -12.55 6.63 -5.93
N GLY A 313 -12.72 5.48 -6.56
CA GLY A 313 -11.60 4.72 -7.14
C GLY A 313 -11.14 5.24 -8.50
N ASN A 314 -11.95 6.02 -9.22
CA ASN A 314 -11.67 6.52 -10.56
C ASN A 314 -12.04 8.01 -10.69
N LYS A 315 -11.49 8.83 -9.81
CA LYS A 315 -11.86 10.24 -9.66
C LYS A 315 -11.21 11.20 -10.66
N ASN A 316 -10.22 10.75 -11.43
CA ASN A 316 -9.55 11.55 -12.43
C ASN A 316 -10.14 11.33 -13.82
N PRO A 317 -10.21 12.33 -14.71
CA PRO A 317 -10.67 12.13 -16.09
C PRO A 317 -9.84 11.07 -16.85
N THR A 318 -8.54 10.96 -16.54
CA THR A 318 -7.63 9.97 -17.14
C THR A 318 -7.97 8.53 -16.74
N SER A 319 -8.66 8.29 -15.63
CA SER A 319 -9.16 6.98 -15.24
C SER A 319 -10.02 6.35 -16.32
N TYR A 320 -10.87 7.14 -16.97
CA TYR A 320 -11.78 6.66 -18.01
C TYR A 320 -11.10 6.40 -19.36
N PHE A 321 -9.90 6.94 -19.57
CA PHE A 321 -9.04 6.53 -20.69
C PHE A 321 -8.31 5.21 -20.42
N ARG A 322 -8.18 4.80 -19.15
CA ARG A 322 -7.66 3.49 -18.76
C ARG A 322 -8.70 2.38 -18.91
N LEU A 323 -9.96 2.64 -18.52
CA LEU A 323 -11.06 1.66 -18.51
C LEU A 323 -11.60 1.40 -19.92
N VAL A 324 -10.75 0.90 -20.80
CA VAL A 324 -11.06 0.65 -22.23
C VAL A 324 -10.78 -0.82 -22.61
N PRO A 325 -11.46 -1.38 -23.62
CA PRO A 325 -11.25 -2.76 -24.04
C PRO A 325 -9.80 -3.06 -24.45
N HIS A 326 -9.39 -4.30 -24.24
CA HIS A 326 -8.09 -4.87 -24.66
C HIS A 326 -6.84 -4.21 -23.99
N GLN A 327 -7.00 -3.60 -22.82
CA GLN A 327 -5.89 -2.99 -22.07
C GLN A 327 -5.90 -3.40 -20.57
N GLU A 328 -6.26 -4.65 -20.30
CA GLU A 328 -6.27 -5.28 -18.96
C GLU A 328 -7.10 -4.54 -17.89
N ALA A 329 -8.01 -3.67 -18.32
CA ALA A 329 -8.89 -2.92 -17.46
C ALA A 329 -10.34 -3.45 -17.53
N PRO A 330 -11.10 -3.36 -16.43
CA PRO A 330 -12.50 -3.78 -16.44
C PRO A 330 -13.35 -2.82 -17.30
N THR A 331 -14.14 -3.39 -18.19
CA THR A 331 -15.07 -2.64 -19.04
C THR A 331 -16.53 -2.98 -18.78
N ASN A 332 -16.77 -3.95 -17.90
CA ASN A 332 -18.11 -4.43 -17.57
C ASN A 332 -18.27 -4.58 -16.06
N VAL A 333 -19.43 -4.20 -15.55
CA VAL A 333 -19.84 -4.45 -14.17
C VAL A 333 -20.29 -5.91 -14.07
N CYS A 334 -19.34 -6.79 -13.88
CA CYS A 334 -19.55 -8.22 -13.67
C CYS A 334 -18.44 -8.78 -12.77
N TRP A 335 -18.61 -10.01 -12.30
CA TRP A 335 -17.57 -10.75 -11.60
C TRP A 335 -17.34 -12.11 -12.28
N GLY A 336 -16.19 -12.72 -12.05
CA GLY A 336 -15.89 -14.04 -12.58
C GLY A 336 -14.55 -14.61 -12.15
N ASP A 337 -14.46 -15.94 -12.24
CA ASP A 337 -13.23 -16.67 -11.96
C ASP A 337 -12.20 -16.43 -13.07
N CYS A 338 -10.97 -16.10 -12.67
CA CYS A 338 -9.79 -15.88 -13.55
C CYS A 338 -9.99 -14.86 -14.67
N ASN A 339 -11.07 -14.05 -14.65
CA ASN A 339 -11.43 -13.14 -15.71
C ASN A 339 -10.87 -11.72 -15.45
N ARG A 340 -9.82 -11.33 -16.16
CA ARG A 340 -9.19 -10.00 -16.05
C ARG A 340 -10.00 -8.85 -16.64
N SER A 341 -11.06 -9.13 -17.40
CA SER A 341 -11.97 -8.09 -17.94
C SER A 341 -13.15 -7.78 -17.01
N ALA A 342 -13.33 -8.54 -15.94
CA ALA A 342 -14.38 -8.33 -14.96
C ALA A 342 -14.02 -7.23 -13.97
N LEU A 343 -15.03 -6.54 -13.43
CA LEU A 343 -14.86 -5.55 -12.37
C LEU A 343 -14.35 -6.20 -11.09
N VAL A 344 -14.93 -7.35 -10.71
CA VAL A 344 -14.41 -8.17 -9.62
C VAL A 344 -13.96 -9.52 -10.17
N ARG A 345 -12.69 -9.79 -9.98
CA ARG A 345 -12.06 -11.06 -10.36
C ARG A 345 -11.84 -11.92 -9.11
N VAL A 346 -12.09 -13.21 -9.24
CA VAL A 346 -11.61 -14.21 -8.29
C VAL A 346 -10.37 -14.84 -8.92
N PRO A 347 -9.15 -14.58 -8.39
CA PRO A 347 -7.93 -15.16 -8.92
C PRO A 347 -7.92 -16.68 -8.82
N LEU A 348 -7.06 -17.33 -9.61
CA LEU A 348 -6.84 -18.77 -9.52
C LEU A 348 -6.44 -19.16 -8.10
N GLY A 349 -7.20 -20.06 -7.51
CA GLY A 349 -6.89 -20.62 -6.21
C GLY A 349 -5.72 -21.62 -6.27
N TRP A 350 -5.11 -21.87 -5.13
CA TRP A 350 -4.03 -22.85 -4.94
C TRP A 350 -4.57 -24.25 -4.60
N SER A 351 -5.72 -24.61 -5.16
CA SER A 351 -6.48 -25.81 -4.81
C SER A 351 -5.95 -27.12 -5.42
N SER A 352 -4.81 -27.09 -6.10
CA SER A 352 -4.19 -28.30 -6.64
C SER A 352 -3.62 -29.12 -5.47
N GLY A 353 -4.13 -30.33 -5.26
CA GLY A 353 -3.61 -31.29 -4.30
C GLY A 353 -2.22 -31.86 -4.64
N THR A 354 -1.55 -31.27 -5.64
CA THR A 354 -0.21 -31.65 -6.05
C THR A 354 0.81 -30.72 -5.39
N ASP A 355 1.75 -31.28 -4.68
CA ASP A 355 2.90 -30.53 -4.18
C ASP A 355 3.82 -30.16 -5.35
N MET A 356 3.63 -28.92 -5.84
CA MET A 356 4.41 -28.40 -6.95
C MET A 356 5.90 -28.18 -6.59
N CYS A 357 6.19 -27.98 -5.28
CA CYS A 357 7.56 -27.82 -4.81
C CYS A 357 8.36 -29.12 -5.01
N SER A 358 7.84 -30.26 -4.57
CA SER A 358 8.51 -31.55 -4.77
C SER A 358 8.59 -31.98 -6.23
N ALA A 359 7.61 -31.57 -7.06
CA ALA A 359 7.65 -31.78 -8.49
C ALA A 359 8.80 -31.00 -9.18
N ALA A 360 9.03 -29.76 -8.73
CA ALA A 360 10.11 -28.91 -9.24
C ALA A 360 11.48 -29.23 -8.63
N ASN A 361 11.52 -29.74 -7.39
CA ASN A 361 12.71 -30.01 -6.60
C ASN A 361 12.72 -31.48 -6.11
N PRO A 362 13.30 -32.41 -6.87
CA PRO A 362 13.19 -33.85 -6.61
C PRO A 362 13.75 -34.34 -5.26
N LEU A 363 14.54 -33.52 -4.56
CA LEU A 363 15.07 -33.84 -3.22
C LEU A 363 14.15 -33.39 -2.09
N GLU A 364 13.12 -32.57 -2.37
CA GLU A 364 12.15 -32.14 -1.40
C GLU A 364 11.09 -33.21 -1.17
N GLN A 365 10.67 -33.33 0.09
CA GLN A 365 9.54 -34.19 0.43
C GLN A 365 8.22 -33.49 0.16
N GLN A 366 7.24 -34.24 -0.30
CA GLN A 366 5.87 -33.72 -0.43
C GLN A 366 5.35 -33.32 0.95
N THR A 367 4.87 -32.09 1.05
CA THR A 367 4.29 -31.55 2.27
C THR A 367 2.84 -31.14 2.03
N ASP A 368 2.01 -31.38 3.02
CA ASP A 368 0.60 -30.94 3.00
C ASP A 368 0.56 -29.47 3.43
N HIS A 369 0.42 -28.55 2.47
CA HIS A 369 0.30 -27.14 2.74
C HIS A 369 -1.16 -26.70 2.66
N ASP A 370 -1.65 -26.03 3.72
CA ASP A 370 -2.91 -25.30 3.63
C ASP A 370 -2.71 -24.05 2.77
N THR A 371 -3.19 -24.09 1.55
CA THR A 371 -3.12 -23.00 0.57
C THR A 371 -4.39 -22.15 0.55
N THR A 372 -5.42 -22.50 1.31
CA THR A 372 -6.71 -21.77 1.34
C THR A 372 -6.55 -20.35 1.88
N GLY A 373 -5.58 -20.14 2.77
CA GLY A 373 -5.22 -18.83 3.32
C GLY A 373 -4.80 -17.78 2.28
N LYS A 374 -4.44 -18.21 1.06
CA LYS A 374 -3.99 -17.31 -0.02
C LYS A 374 -5.14 -16.79 -0.90
N GLN A 375 -6.36 -17.31 -0.79
CA GLN A 375 -7.47 -16.92 -1.66
C GLN A 375 -7.93 -15.49 -1.36
N THR A 376 -8.12 -14.72 -2.42
CA THR A 376 -8.69 -13.38 -2.41
C THR A 376 -9.76 -13.25 -3.48
N PHE A 377 -10.52 -12.15 -3.46
CA PHE A 377 -11.23 -11.60 -4.60
C PHE A 377 -10.71 -10.17 -4.83
N GLU A 378 -10.69 -9.71 -6.06
CA GLU A 378 -9.96 -8.53 -6.50
C GLU A 378 -10.90 -7.54 -7.16
N MET A 379 -10.87 -6.28 -6.75
CA MET A 379 -11.52 -5.17 -7.45
C MET A 379 -10.52 -4.49 -8.36
N ARG A 380 -10.82 -4.43 -9.66
CA ARG A 380 -9.88 -4.03 -10.71
C ARG A 380 -10.06 -2.61 -11.24
N SER A 381 -11.14 -1.93 -10.88
CA SER A 381 -11.36 -0.56 -11.39
C SER A 381 -10.52 0.53 -10.74
N PRO A 382 -10.14 0.49 -9.46
CA PRO A 382 -9.36 1.58 -8.84
C PRO A 382 -8.04 1.87 -9.53
N ASP A 383 -7.61 3.13 -9.46
CA ASP A 383 -6.37 3.63 -10.05
C ASP A 383 -5.71 4.76 -9.24
#